data_436b30730972b597bbb10db15e6d4e72
#
_entry.id   436b30730972b597bbb10db15e6d4e72
#
_cell.length_a   1.000
_cell.length_b   1.000
_cell.length_c   1.000
_cell.angle_alpha   90.00
_cell.angle_beta   90.00
_cell.angle_gamma   90.00
#
_symmetry.space_group_name_H-M   'P 1'
#
loop_
_entity.id
_entity.type
_entity.pdbx_description
1 polymer ?
#
loop_
_entity_poly.entity_id
_entity_poly.type
_entity_poly.pdbx_seq_one_letter_code
_entity_poly.pdbx_strand_id
1 'polypeptide(L)'
;MDISQVITDFLAANKQAGNLTEADEIYIRNRLLALLALSDYENCIPAEEPGPLLQLLDKLIEFAVQSGIISAIDSEKEQLESAIMDLFVPLPSELNQEFQRRYAQSPQQATDYFHEWSKASNYIKTRELARNIRYQTATNYGDLEITINLAKPEKDPKQIALEKNTPTGNYPTCLLCMENEGYLGNSKHPARTNHRIIQLELAGEPWCFQFSPYAYYEEHSIFLAKEHRPMQINRQTFTNLLGIVEQFPHYFVGSNADLPIVGGSILTHDHYQGGAHNFPMEQAEVWYSFVMTDFPEIEAEVLHWPLSVIRLRHKKKDILIDAAVHVFNTWKSYNDESASIIAETDQPHNTVTPIARQKVDDYELDIVLRNNRTSAEFPDGIFHPHPNVQHIKKENIGLIEVMGLAILPARLKEELEEVRAYWLNKPSNIKAIHLEWADTVKAKQTITEANSQDVLKQAVAERFLEVLTDAGVFKQTTAGKVAFQRFTTTL
;
A
#
# COMPACT_ATOMS: atom_id res chain seq x y z
N MET A 1 -18.40 -19.39 -29.28
CA MET A 1 -18.87 -19.11 -27.89
C MET A 1 -20.31 -18.62 -28.02
N ASP A 2 -21.24 -19.22 -27.32
CA ASP A 2 -22.60 -18.68 -27.21
C ASP A 2 -22.61 -17.57 -26.17
N ILE A 3 -22.70 -16.34 -26.65
CA ILE A 3 -22.63 -15.15 -25.81
C ILE A 3 -23.88 -14.99 -24.93
N SER A 4 -25.06 -15.40 -25.43
CA SER A 4 -26.29 -15.35 -24.62
C SER A 4 -26.21 -16.25 -23.39
N GLN A 5 -25.62 -17.45 -23.55
CA GLN A 5 -25.38 -18.36 -22.43
C GLN A 5 -24.39 -17.75 -21.43
N VAL A 6 -23.29 -17.16 -21.91
CA VAL A 6 -22.29 -16.51 -21.00
C VAL A 6 -22.92 -15.35 -20.22
N ILE A 7 -23.75 -14.52 -20.86
CA ILE A 7 -24.48 -13.43 -20.19
C ILE A 7 -25.44 -14.01 -19.14
N THR A 8 -26.20 -15.05 -19.50
CA THR A 8 -27.14 -15.71 -18.60
C THR A 8 -26.42 -16.23 -17.34
N ASP A 9 -25.31 -16.94 -17.53
CA ASP A 9 -24.51 -17.52 -16.44
C ASP A 9 -23.85 -16.40 -15.59
N PHE A 10 -23.41 -15.32 -16.21
CA PHE A 10 -22.82 -14.16 -15.50
C PHE A 10 -23.85 -13.46 -14.60
N LEU A 11 -25.08 -13.27 -15.07
CA LEU A 11 -26.17 -12.72 -14.26
C LEU A 11 -26.56 -13.68 -13.13
N ALA A 12 -26.63 -15.00 -13.40
CA ALA A 12 -26.92 -16.00 -12.40
C ALA A 12 -25.83 -16.02 -11.30
N ALA A 13 -24.55 -15.97 -11.67
CA ALA A 13 -23.44 -15.90 -10.72
C ALA A 13 -23.50 -14.62 -9.84
N ASN A 14 -23.86 -13.47 -10.41
CA ASN A 14 -24.05 -12.23 -9.63
C ASN A 14 -25.25 -12.32 -8.68
N LYS A 15 -26.35 -13.00 -9.06
CA LYS A 15 -27.47 -13.26 -8.14
C LYS A 15 -27.06 -14.17 -6.99
N GLN A 16 -26.34 -15.26 -7.27
CA GLN A 16 -25.84 -16.18 -6.24
C GLN A 16 -24.88 -15.47 -5.26
N ALA A 17 -24.08 -14.54 -5.76
CA ALA A 17 -23.19 -13.70 -4.94
C ALA A 17 -23.91 -12.59 -4.15
N GLY A 18 -25.21 -12.36 -4.41
CA GLY A 18 -26.00 -11.29 -3.77
C GLY A 18 -25.75 -9.88 -4.35
N ASN A 19 -25.08 -9.78 -5.50
CA ASN A 19 -24.79 -8.52 -6.19
C ASN A 19 -25.94 -8.06 -7.11
N LEU A 20 -26.91 -8.93 -7.40
CA LEU A 20 -28.01 -8.68 -8.31
C LEU A 20 -29.33 -9.21 -7.73
N THR A 21 -30.37 -8.36 -7.69
CA THR A 21 -31.72 -8.78 -7.33
C THR A 21 -32.53 -9.23 -8.54
N GLU A 22 -33.59 -10.00 -8.31
CA GLU A 22 -34.51 -10.44 -9.38
C GLU A 22 -35.16 -9.22 -10.08
N ALA A 23 -35.46 -8.17 -9.34
CA ALA A 23 -36.10 -6.99 -9.88
C ALA A 23 -35.21 -6.21 -10.86
N ASP A 24 -33.90 -6.28 -10.69
CA ASP A 24 -32.94 -5.51 -11.48
C ASP A 24 -32.40 -6.28 -12.68
N GLU A 25 -32.63 -7.60 -12.76
CA GLU A 25 -31.99 -8.49 -13.75
C GLU A 25 -32.20 -8.02 -15.20
N ILE A 26 -33.46 -7.71 -15.59
CA ILE A 26 -33.75 -7.30 -16.96
C ILE A 26 -33.04 -5.99 -17.28
N TYR A 27 -33.07 -5.03 -16.37
CA TYR A 27 -32.40 -3.75 -16.54
C TYR A 27 -30.89 -3.93 -16.72
N ILE A 28 -30.25 -4.68 -15.84
CA ILE A 28 -28.79 -4.92 -15.87
C ILE A 28 -28.43 -5.71 -17.14
N ARG A 29 -29.19 -6.74 -17.51
CA ARG A 29 -29.00 -7.47 -18.77
C ARG A 29 -28.99 -6.54 -19.95
N ASN A 30 -29.97 -5.64 -20.08
CA ASN A 30 -30.07 -4.71 -21.20
C ASN A 30 -28.89 -3.71 -21.21
N ARG A 31 -28.41 -3.29 -20.05
CA ARG A 31 -27.21 -2.46 -19.93
C ARG A 31 -25.94 -3.22 -20.38
N LEU A 32 -25.85 -4.50 -20.01
CA LEU A 32 -24.73 -5.37 -20.41
C LEU A 32 -24.75 -5.61 -21.93
N LEU A 33 -25.93 -5.86 -22.53
CA LEU A 33 -26.07 -5.95 -24.00
C LEU A 33 -25.59 -4.68 -24.71
N ALA A 34 -25.93 -3.51 -24.17
CA ALA A 34 -25.46 -2.23 -24.71
C ALA A 34 -23.93 -2.06 -24.64
N LEU A 35 -23.28 -2.45 -23.53
CA LEU A 35 -21.81 -2.42 -23.40
C LEU A 35 -21.11 -3.39 -24.38
N LEU A 36 -21.77 -4.51 -24.71
CA LEU A 36 -21.27 -5.51 -25.63
C LEU A 36 -21.75 -5.28 -27.10
N ALA A 37 -22.35 -4.12 -27.38
CA ALA A 37 -22.90 -3.75 -28.69
C ALA A 37 -23.84 -4.84 -29.32
N LEU A 38 -24.58 -5.55 -28.45
CA LEU A 38 -25.53 -6.59 -28.85
C LEU A 38 -26.94 -5.99 -28.97
N SER A 39 -27.63 -6.29 -30.08
CA SER A 39 -29.01 -5.87 -30.32
C SER A 39 -30.02 -6.99 -30.07
N ASP A 40 -29.56 -8.22 -29.86
CA ASP A 40 -30.38 -9.39 -29.65
C ASP A 40 -29.85 -10.26 -28.49
N TYR A 41 -30.73 -11.05 -27.88
CA TYR A 41 -30.43 -11.93 -26.78
C TYR A 41 -31.34 -13.15 -26.80
N GLU A 42 -30.77 -14.33 -26.83
CA GLU A 42 -31.50 -15.59 -26.71
C GLU A 42 -31.68 -15.95 -25.23
N ASN A 43 -32.91 -16.20 -24.82
CA ASN A 43 -33.17 -16.65 -23.42
C ASN A 43 -32.62 -18.06 -23.22
N CYS A 44 -31.54 -18.15 -22.47
CA CYS A 44 -30.90 -19.41 -22.06
C CYS A 44 -31.32 -19.78 -20.66
N ILE A 45 -31.22 -21.06 -20.33
CA ILE A 45 -31.34 -21.55 -18.95
C ILE A 45 -29.96 -21.41 -18.30
N PRO A 46 -29.87 -20.78 -17.13
CA PRO A 46 -28.59 -20.72 -16.41
C PRO A 46 -28.04 -22.12 -16.15
N ALA A 47 -26.72 -22.28 -16.25
CA ALA A 47 -26.07 -23.51 -15.85
C ALA A 47 -26.36 -23.78 -14.35
N GLU A 48 -26.47 -25.05 -13.96
CA GLU A 48 -26.68 -25.45 -12.56
C GLU A 48 -25.54 -24.91 -11.66
N GLU A 49 -24.31 -24.91 -12.19
CA GLU A 49 -23.13 -24.25 -11.64
C GLU A 49 -22.57 -23.26 -12.69
N PRO A 50 -22.91 -21.97 -12.63
CA PRO A 50 -22.51 -20.98 -13.66
C PRO A 50 -20.99 -20.81 -13.81
N GLY A 51 -20.23 -21.16 -12.76
CA GLY A 51 -18.78 -20.99 -12.70
C GLY A 51 -18.35 -19.68 -12.03
N PRO A 52 -17.03 -19.50 -11.82
CA PRO A 52 -16.48 -18.33 -11.16
C PRO A 52 -16.77 -17.03 -11.91
N LEU A 53 -17.26 -16.02 -11.20
CA LEU A 53 -17.69 -14.74 -11.75
C LEU A 53 -16.62 -14.09 -12.66
N LEU A 54 -15.37 -14.02 -12.20
CA LEU A 54 -14.29 -13.39 -12.97
C LEU A 54 -13.89 -14.18 -14.23
N GLN A 55 -14.13 -15.51 -14.27
CA GLN A 55 -13.91 -16.29 -15.48
C GLN A 55 -15.03 -16.03 -16.53
N LEU A 56 -16.25 -15.80 -16.08
CA LEU A 56 -17.34 -15.39 -16.95
C LEU A 56 -17.10 -13.98 -17.49
N LEU A 57 -16.60 -13.06 -16.66
CA LEU A 57 -16.19 -11.73 -17.07
C LEU A 57 -15.09 -11.80 -18.15
N ASP A 58 -14.05 -12.66 -17.96
CA ASP A 58 -13.01 -12.86 -18.97
C ASP A 58 -13.61 -13.29 -20.34
N LYS A 59 -14.62 -14.17 -20.35
CA LYS A 59 -15.30 -14.59 -21.59
C LYS A 59 -16.06 -13.43 -22.27
N LEU A 60 -16.66 -12.52 -21.47
CA LEU A 60 -17.32 -11.32 -22.02
C LEU A 60 -16.29 -10.36 -22.65
N ILE A 61 -15.15 -10.17 -22.02
CA ILE A 61 -14.05 -9.35 -22.53
C ILE A 61 -13.45 -10.00 -23.80
N GLU A 62 -13.21 -11.30 -23.77
CA GLU A 62 -12.73 -12.05 -24.95
C GLU A 62 -13.68 -11.93 -26.13
N PHE A 63 -14.99 -12.06 -25.91
CA PHE A 63 -16.02 -11.84 -26.96
C PHE A 63 -15.92 -10.42 -27.54
N ALA A 64 -15.79 -9.39 -26.67
CA ALA A 64 -15.71 -8.01 -27.12
C ALA A 64 -14.48 -7.74 -28.01
N VAL A 65 -13.33 -8.36 -27.65
CA VAL A 65 -12.10 -8.30 -28.47
C VAL A 65 -12.30 -9.03 -29.81
N GLN A 66 -12.83 -10.26 -29.80
CA GLN A 66 -13.04 -11.07 -31.00
C GLN A 66 -14.04 -10.44 -31.96
N SER A 67 -15.06 -9.75 -31.44
CA SER A 67 -16.08 -9.04 -32.23
C SER A 67 -15.64 -7.64 -32.65
N GLY A 68 -14.44 -7.18 -32.27
CA GLY A 68 -13.92 -5.86 -32.63
C GLY A 68 -14.63 -4.69 -31.95
N ILE A 69 -15.31 -4.94 -30.82
CA ILE A 69 -15.95 -3.90 -29.98
C ILE A 69 -14.88 -3.08 -29.26
N ILE A 70 -13.84 -3.76 -28.80
CA ILE A 70 -12.63 -3.17 -28.21
C ILE A 70 -11.38 -3.78 -28.86
N SER A 71 -10.25 -3.08 -28.76
CA SER A 71 -8.95 -3.62 -29.18
C SER A 71 -8.39 -4.58 -28.10
N ALA A 72 -7.43 -5.42 -28.47
CA ALA A 72 -6.74 -6.31 -27.53
C ALA A 72 -5.70 -5.59 -26.63
N ILE A 73 -5.92 -4.30 -26.34
CA ILE A 73 -5.07 -3.43 -25.52
C ILE A 73 -5.56 -3.48 -24.09
N ASP A 74 -4.64 -3.59 -23.13
CA ASP A 74 -4.96 -3.81 -21.71
C ASP A 74 -5.82 -2.70 -21.13
N SER A 75 -5.57 -1.42 -21.47
CA SER A 75 -6.40 -0.31 -20.99
C SER A 75 -7.85 -0.38 -21.49
N GLU A 76 -8.10 -0.82 -22.72
CA GLU A 76 -9.47 -0.96 -23.24
C GLU A 76 -10.21 -2.15 -22.61
N LYS A 77 -9.48 -3.26 -22.36
CA LYS A 77 -10.04 -4.41 -21.62
C LYS A 77 -10.40 -3.99 -20.20
N GLU A 78 -9.51 -3.28 -19.50
CA GLU A 78 -9.72 -2.80 -18.13
C GLU A 78 -10.93 -1.83 -18.07
N GLN A 79 -11.08 -0.94 -19.05
CA GLN A 79 -12.22 -0.05 -19.15
C GLN A 79 -13.54 -0.80 -19.29
N LEU A 80 -13.62 -1.79 -20.20
CA LEU A 80 -14.82 -2.58 -20.39
C LEU A 80 -15.12 -3.47 -19.17
N GLU A 81 -14.10 -4.14 -18.62
CA GLU A 81 -14.20 -4.93 -17.39
C GLU A 81 -14.77 -4.10 -16.23
N SER A 82 -14.20 -2.92 -16.01
CA SER A 82 -14.64 -1.99 -14.96
C SER A 82 -16.07 -1.50 -15.19
N ALA A 83 -16.44 -1.18 -16.45
CA ALA A 83 -17.79 -0.74 -16.82
C ALA A 83 -18.84 -1.86 -16.67
N ILE A 84 -18.49 -3.11 -16.98
CA ILE A 84 -19.38 -4.26 -16.76
C ILE A 84 -19.61 -4.47 -15.27
N MET A 85 -18.54 -4.44 -14.46
CA MET A 85 -18.65 -4.65 -13.01
C MET A 85 -19.38 -3.51 -12.31
N ASP A 86 -19.30 -2.28 -12.82
CA ASP A 86 -20.03 -1.12 -12.29
C ASP A 86 -21.56 -1.30 -12.32
N LEU A 87 -22.09 -2.10 -13.25
CA LEU A 87 -23.52 -2.39 -13.32
C LEU A 87 -24.08 -3.04 -12.04
N PHE A 88 -23.24 -3.64 -11.24
CA PHE A 88 -23.59 -4.37 -10.03
C PHE A 88 -23.21 -3.63 -8.73
N VAL A 89 -22.63 -2.44 -8.82
CA VAL A 89 -22.20 -1.65 -7.65
C VAL A 89 -23.25 -0.59 -7.33
N PRO A 90 -23.63 -0.41 -6.05
CA PRO A 90 -24.55 0.65 -5.64
C PRO A 90 -24.05 2.04 -6.07
N LEU A 91 -24.97 2.98 -6.27
CA LEU A 91 -24.59 4.38 -6.46
C LEU A 91 -23.82 4.91 -5.24
N PRO A 92 -22.94 5.91 -5.40
CA PRO A 92 -22.17 6.48 -4.30
C PRO A 92 -23.03 6.92 -3.11
N SER A 93 -24.22 7.51 -3.37
CA SER A 93 -25.14 7.93 -2.33
C SER A 93 -25.72 6.75 -1.52
N GLU A 94 -26.08 5.66 -2.18
CA GLU A 94 -26.65 4.47 -1.56
C GLU A 94 -25.58 3.75 -0.71
N LEU A 95 -24.38 3.59 -1.28
CA LEU A 95 -23.26 2.97 -0.58
C LEU A 95 -22.85 3.76 0.66
N ASN A 96 -22.75 5.08 0.56
CA ASN A 96 -22.44 5.96 1.70
C ASN A 96 -23.55 5.90 2.78
N GLN A 97 -24.82 5.89 2.38
CA GLN A 97 -25.94 5.76 3.33
C GLN A 97 -25.87 4.42 4.08
N GLU A 98 -25.64 3.32 3.38
CA GLU A 98 -25.55 2.00 4.02
C GLU A 98 -24.30 1.89 4.88
N PHE A 99 -23.17 2.47 4.45
CA PHE A 99 -21.97 2.55 5.28
C PHE A 99 -22.25 3.26 6.60
N GLN A 100 -22.88 4.44 6.58
CA GLN A 100 -23.24 5.19 7.79
C GLN A 100 -24.22 4.42 8.67
N ARG A 101 -25.19 3.72 8.08
CA ARG A 101 -26.14 2.89 8.83
C ARG A 101 -25.43 1.77 9.60
N ARG A 102 -24.44 1.12 8.97
CA ARG A 102 -23.63 0.07 9.62
C ARG A 102 -22.63 0.65 10.61
N TYR A 103 -22.05 1.79 10.30
CA TYR A 103 -21.12 2.49 11.17
C TYR A 103 -21.77 2.85 12.53
N ALA A 104 -23.05 3.25 12.52
CA ALA A 104 -23.80 3.50 13.74
C ALA A 104 -23.98 2.25 14.63
N GLN A 105 -23.79 1.05 14.08
CA GLN A 105 -23.80 -0.21 14.84
C GLN A 105 -22.39 -0.61 15.27
N SER A 106 -21.44 -0.56 14.34
CA SER A 106 -20.02 -0.86 14.55
C SER A 106 -19.20 -0.29 13.41
N PRO A 107 -18.12 0.46 13.69
CA PRO A 107 -17.14 0.89 12.66
C PRO A 107 -16.63 -0.28 11.80
N GLN A 108 -16.33 -1.42 12.42
CA GLN A 108 -15.84 -2.60 11.71
C GLN A 108 -16.89 -3.16 10.75
N GLN A 109 -18.16 -3.26 11.13
CA GLN A 109 -19.19 -3.71 10.19
C GLN A 109 -19.34 -2.81 8.97
N ALA A 110 -19.06 -1.52 9.11
CA ALA A 110 -19.08 -0.59 7.98
C ALA A 110 -17.88 -0.79 7.06
N THR A 111 -16.67 -0.95 7.60
CA THR A 111 -15.46 -1.20 6.81
C THR A 111 -15.51 -2.57 6.13
N ASP A 112 -15.95 -3.63 6.83
CA ASP A 112 -16.17 -4.96 6.27
C ASP A 112 -17.12 -4.91 5.05
N TYR A 113 -18.25 -4.23 5.18
CA TYR A 113 -19.22 -4.06 4.11
C TYR A 113 -18.60 -3.37 2.88
N PHE A 114 -17.88 -2.27 3.09
CA PHE A 114 -17.25 -1.53 2.00
C PHE A 114 -16.11 -2.33 1.35
N HIS A 115 -15.36 -3.08 2.15
CA HIS A 115 -14.30 -3.96 1.67
C HIS A 115 -14.86 -5.10 0.82
N GLU A 116 -15.95 -5.75 1.26
CA GLU A 116 -16.62 -6.79 0.47
C GLU A 116 -17.12 -6.26 -0.86
N TRP A 117 -17.75 -5.08 -0.90
CA TRP A 117 -18.15 -4.44 -2.16
C TRP A 117 -16.96 -4.12 -3.05
N SER A 118 -15.87 -3.63 -2.48
CA SER A 118 -14.65 -3.31 -3.25
C SER A 118 -14.01 -4.56 -3.87
N LYS A 119 -14.15 -5.73 -3.23
CA LYS A 119 -13.75 -7.03 -3.79
C LYS A 119 -14.75 -7.55 -4.82
N ALA A 120 -16.04 -7.55 -4.47
CA ALA A 120 -17.09 -8.08 -5.33
C ALA A 120 -17.20 -7.32 -6.67
N SER A 121 -16.95 -6.02 -6.67
CA SER A 121 -16.89 -5.18 -7.88
C SER A 121 -15.61 -5.37 -8.70
N ASN A 122 -14.69 -6.23 -8.30
CA ASN A 122 -13.36 -6.38 -8.90
C ASN A 122 -12.54 -5.06 -8.94
N TYR A 123 -12.88 -4.11 -8.05
CA TYR A 123 -12.05 -2.93 -7.85
C TYR A 123 -10.75 -3.31 -7.12
N ILE A 124 -10.83 -4.05 -6.02
CA ILE A 124 -9.66 -4.74 -5.44
C ILE A 124 -9.35 -5.96 -6.31
N LYS A 125 -8.18 -5.97 -6.90
CA LYS A 125 -7.74 -6.98 -7.87
C LYS A 125 -7.30 -8.27 -7.17
N THR A 126 -8.26 -8.96 -6.52
CA THR A 126 -8.00 -10.15 -5.68
C THR A 126 -7.30 -11.27 -6.42
N ARG A 127 -7.65 -11.51 -7.70
CA ARG A 127 -7.03 -12.54 -8.56
C ARG A 127 -5.56 -12.23 -8.86
N GLU A 128 -5.24 -10.97 -9.13
CA GLU A 128 -3.88 -10.51 -9.35
C GLU A 128 -3.08 -10.56 -8.06
N LEU A 129 -3.67 -10.14 -6.94
CA LEU A 129 -3.06 -10.18 -5.61
C LEU A 129 -2.74 -11.61 -5.14
N ALA A 130 -3.56 -12.60 -5.53
CA ALA A 130 -3.32 -14.00 -5.21
C ALA A 130 -2.04 -14.57 -5.88
N ARG A 131 -1.51 -13.91 -6.90
CA ARG A 131 -0.23 -14.31 -7.55
C ARG A 131 1.01 -13.87 -6.79
N ASN A 132 0.87 -12.92 -5.86
CA ASN A 132 1.98 -12.44 -5.06
C ASN A 132 2.64 -13.56 -4.26
N ILE A 133 3.98 -13.56 -4.20
CA ILE A 133 4.71 -14.49 -3.35
C ILE A 133 4.86 -13.81 -1.98
N ARG A 134 4.28 -14.42 -0.93
CA ARG A 134 4.27 -13.89 0.44
C ARG A 134 4.84 -14.91 1.41
N TYR A 135 5.69 -14.45 2.31
CA TYR A 135 6.21 -15.26 3.42
C TYR A 135 6.68 -14.36 4.57
N GLN A 136 6.85 -14.96 5.74
CA GLN A 136 7.46 -14.32 6.91
C GLN A 136 8.80 -14.97 7.20
N THR A 137 9.72 -14.20 7.75
CA THR A 137 11.06 -14.67 8.12
C THR A 137 11.51 -14.03 9.42
N ALA A 138 11.92 -14.87 10.37
CA ALA A 138 12.43 -14.42 11.67
C ALA A 138 13.73 -13.64 11.53
N THR A 139 13.84 -12.53 12.26
CA THR A 139 15.05 -11.70 12.37
C THR A 139 15.30 -11.33 13.83
N ASN A 140 16.41 -10.64 14.10
CA ASN A 140 16.71 -10.12 15.43
C ASN A 140 15.75 -9.00 15.88
N TYR A 141 14.85 -8.54 15.00
CA TYR A 141 13.87 -7.48 15.26
C TYR A 141 12.42 -7.99 15.19
N GLY A 142 12.24 -9.31 15.18
CA GLY A 142 10.95 -9.97 14.95
C GLY A 142 10.81 -10.48 13.51
N ASP A 143 9.63 -11.00 13.21
CA ASP A 143 9.34 -11.63 11.91
C ASP A 143 9.05 -10.55 10.86
N LEU A 144 9.95 -10.37 9.88
CA LEU A 144 9.69 -9.52 8.73
C LEU A 144 8.72 -10.19 7.76
N GLU A 145 7.84 -9.40 7.18
CA GLU A 145 6.94 -9.83 6.12
C GLU A 145 7.54 -9.50 4.75
N ILE A 146 7.57 -10.46 3.85
CA ILE A 146 8.14 -10.30 2.51
C ILE A 146 7.05 -10.58 1.47
N THR A 147 6.86 -9.62 0.56
CA THR A 147 5.97 -9.76 -0.60
C THR A 147 6.74 -9.45 -1.88
N ILE A 148 6.88 -10.43 -2.78
CA ILE A 148 7.26 -10.16 -4.18
C ILE A 148 5.96 -9.84 -4.92
N ASN A 149 5.83 -8.60 -5.34
CA ASN A 149 4.58 -8.07 -5.90
C ASN A 149 4.47 -8.41 -7.39
N LEU A 150 3.61 -9.38 -7.70
CA LEU A 150 3.29 -9.82 -9.06
C LEU A 150 1.93 -9.29 -9.55
N ALA A 151 1.20 -8.56 -8.72
CA ALA A 151 -0.14 -8.09 -9.03
C ALA A 151 -0.15 -6.94 -10.05
N LYS A 152 0.93 -6.15 -10.09
CA LYS A 152 1.05 -5.05 -11.05
C LYS A 152 1.72 -5.57 -12.33
N PRO A 153 0.97 -5.75 -13.43
CA PRO A 153 1.54 -6.25 -14.69
C PRO A 153 2.58 -5.29 -15.27
N GLU A 154 3.57 -5.85 -15.96
CA GLU A 154 4.45 -5.06 -16.81
C GLU A 154 3.64 -4.55 -18.01
N LYS A 155 3.87 -3.30 -18.40
CA LYS A 155 3.13 -2.69 -19.51
C LYS A 155 3.54 -3.31 -20.86
N ASP A 156 2.55 -3.72 -21.66
CA ASP A 156 2.75 -4.16 -23.05
C ASP A 156 3.39 -3.01 -23.87
N PRO A 157 4.34 -3.30 -24.78
CA PRO A 157 4.90 -2.30 -25.71
C PRO A 157 3.84 -1.50 -26.50
N LYS A 158 2.70 -2.11 -26.85
CA LYS A 158 1.57 -1.41 -27.50
C LYS A 158 0.92 -0.38 -26.58
N GLN A 159 0.74 -0.74 -25.31
CA GLN A 159 0.24 0.17 -24.28
C GLN A 159 1.19 1.36 -24.07
N ILE A 160 2.50 1.12 -24.03
CA ILE A 160 3.52 2.18 -23.90
C ILE A 160 3.48 3.12 -25.12
N ALA A 161 3.32 2.58 -26.33
CA ALA A 161 3.22 3.37 -27.55
C ALA A 161 1.94 4.23 -27.57
N LEU A 162 0.81 3.68 -27.13
CA LEU A 162 -0.46 4.40 -27.00
C LEU A 162 -0.35 5.53 -25.99
N GLU A 163 0.24 5.28 -24.83
CA GLU A 163 0.44 6.29 -23.79
C GLU A 163 1.25 7.50 -24.27
N LYS A 164 2.30 7.28 -25.07
CA LYS A 164 3.09 8.38 -25.65
C LYS A 164 2.25 9.32 -26.52
N ASN A 165 1.28 8.77 -27.24
CA ASN A 165 0.45 9.50 -28.20
C ASN A 165 -0.85 10.07 -27.59
N THR A 166 -1.21 9.65 -26.37
CA THR A 166 -2.42 10.15 -25.69
C THR A 166 -2.11 11.52 -25.06
N PRO A 167 -2.92 12.57 -25.31
CA PRO A 167 -2.79 13.84 -24.60
C PRO A 167 -2.88 13.64 -23.09
N THR A 168 -2.11 14.41 -22.33
CA THR A 168 -2.23 14.43 -20.87
C THR A 168 -3.40 15.33 -20.50
N GLY A 169 -4.49 14.74 -20.01
CA GLY A 169 -5.62 15.47 -19.45
C GLY A 169 -5.33 15.90 -17.99
N ASN A 170 -6.09 16.88 -17.52
CA ASN A 170 -6.03 17.35 -16.12
C ASN A 170 -7.23 16.85 -15.30
N TYR A 171 -7.94 15.83 -15.74
CA TYR A 171 -9.10 15.26 -15.08
C TYR A 171 -9.09 13.72 -15.18
N PRO A 172 -9.13 13.02 -14.05
CA PRO A 172 -8.86 13.52 -12.67
C PRO A 172 -7.44 14.11 -12.54
N THR A 173 -7.23 15.02 -11.57
CA THR A 173 -5.92 15.68 -11.39
C THR A 173 -4.83 14.69 -10.96
N CYS A 174 -5.17 13.68 -10.13
CA CYS A 174 -4.25 12.61 -9.76
C CYS A 174 -5.02 11.29 -9.48
N LEU A 175 -4.27 10.21 -9.21
CA LEU A 175 -4.84 8.87 -8.95
C LEU A 175 -5.64 8.77 -7.64
N LEU A 176 -5.52 9.74 -6.72
CA LEU A 176 -6.23 9.76 -5.44
C LEU A 176 -7.45 10.69 -5.45
N CYS A 177 -7.55 11.63 -6.39
CA CYS A 177 -8.66 12.59 -6.43
C CYS A 177 -10.02 11.88 -6.43
N MET A 178 -11.01 12.45 -5.73
CA MET A 178 -12.35 11.88 -5.66
C MET A 178 -13.05 11.78 -7.03
N GLU A 179 -12.62 12.59 -8.01
CA GLU A 179 -13.08 12.53 -9.40
C GLU A 179 -12.74 11.20 -10.10
N ASN A 180 -11.95 10.34 -9.49
CA ASN A 180 -11.75 8.96 -9.94
C ASN A 180 -13.01 8.09 -9.78
N GLU A 181 -13.90 8.41 -8.84
CA GLU A 181 -15.13 7.66 -8.63
C GLU A 181 -16.00 7.66 -9.89
N GLY A 182 -16.23 6.49 -10.48
CA GLY A 182 -16.98 6.36 -11.72
C GLY A 182 -16.24 6.77 -13.02
N TYR A 183 -14.95 7.14 -12.93
CA TYR A 183 -14.19 7.57 -14.11
C TYR A 183 -13.82 6.39 -15.02
N LEU A 184 -14.12 6.51 -16.33
CA LEU A 184 -13.86 5.44 -17.30
C LEU A 184 -12.36 5.11 -17.45
N GLY A 185 -11.49 6.08 -17.20
CA GLY A 185 -10.07 5.91 -17.47
C GLY A 185 -9.69 6.20 -18.93
N ASN A 186 -8.40 6.06 -19.21
CA ASN A 186 -7.82 6.15 -20.56
C ASN A 186 -6.47 5.42 -20.56
N SER A 187 -5.73 5.46 -21.67
CA SER A 187 -4.43 4.77 -21.75
C SER A 187 -3.38 5.19 -20.70
N LYS A 188 -3.51 6.39 -20.12
CA LYS A 188 -2.60 6.91 -19.08
C LYS A 188 -3.17 6.87 -17.66
N HIS A 189 -4.48 6.71 -17.55
CA HIS A 189 -5.20 6.75 -16.27
C HIS A 189 -6.05 5.49 -16.13
N PRO A 190 -5.95 4.72 -15.04
CA PRO A 190 -6.65 3.45 -14.90
C PRO A 190 -8.16 3.63 -14.88
N ALA A 191 -8.89 2.61 -15.31
CA ALA A 191 -10.34 2.55 -15.23
C ALA A 191 -10.79 2.51 -13.75
N ARG A 192 -11.87 3.25 -13.45
CA ARG A 192 -12.42 3.45 -12.10
C ARG A 192 -13.95 3.51 -12.07
N THR A 193 -14.65 3.02 -13.12
CA THR A 193 -16.12 3.04 -13.14
C THR A 193 -16.72 2.29 -11.96
N ASN A 194 -16.14 1.15 -11.58
CA ASN A 194 -16.52 0.31 -10.43
C ASN A 194 -15.93 0.78 -9.08
N HIS A 195 -15.24 1.92 -9.06
CA HIS A 195 -14.67 2.50 -7.83
C HIS A 195 -15.72 3.29 -7.06
N ARG A 196 -15.69 3.17 -5.72
CA ARG A 196 -16.52 3.95 -4.79
C ARG A 196 -15.69 4.53 -3.67
N ILE A 197 -16.18 5.64 -3.12
CA ILE A 197 -15.52 6.43 -2.07
C ILE A 197 -16.51 6.70 -0.94
N ILE A 198 -16.06 6.52 0.29
CA ILE A 198 -16.80 6.92 1.48
C ILE A 198 -16.41 8.35 1.87
N GLN A 199 -17.39 9.20 2.09
CA GLN A 199 -17.18 10.57 2.57
C GLN A 199 -17.07 10.58 4.09
N LEU A 200 -16.02 11.27 4.59
CA LEU A 200 -15.71 11.40 6.01
C LEU A 200 -15.49 12.87 6.37
N GLU A 201 -15.48 13.13 7.68
CA GLU A 201 -15.04 14.40 8.25
C GLU A 201 -13.90 14.13 9.25
N LEU A 202 -12.79 14.84 9.10
CA LEU A 202 -11.66 14.80 10.03
C LEU A 202 -11.36 16.21 10.53
N ALA A 203 -11.48 16.42 11.84
CA ALA A 203 -11.23 17.70 12.49
C ALA A 203 -11.96 18.90 11.83
N GLY A 204 -13.19 18.69 11.38
CA GLY A 204 -14.04 19.71 10.75
C GLY A 204 -13.74 19.92 9.25
N GLU A 205 -12.85 19.16 8.64
CA GLU A 205 -12.57 19.21 7.21
C GLU A 205 -13.16 17.99 6.47
N PRO A 206 -13.60 18.16 5.20
CA PRO A 206 -14.09 17.05 4.39
C PRO A 206 -12.94 16.19 3.89
N TRP A 207 -13.01 14.90 4.18
CA TRP A 207 -12.08 13.85 3.76
C TRP A 207 -12.84 12.71 3.07
N CYS A 208 -12.09 11.81 2.46
CA CYS A 208 -12.61 10.64 1.79
C CYS A 208 -11.84 9.39 2.23
N PHE A 209 -12.50 8.24 2.15
CA PHE A 209 -11.92 6.94 2.43
C PHE A 209 -12.16 6.00 1.25
N GLN A 210 -11.13 5.30 0.81
CA GLN A 210 -11.17 4.30 -0.23
C GLN A 210 -10.19 3.16 0.06
N PHE A 211 -10.38 1.98 -0.54
CA PHE A 211 -9.37 0.92 -0.53
C PHE A 211 -8.39 1.06 -1.69
N SER A 212 -7.20 0.48 -1.53
CA SER A 212 -6.23 0.36 -2.61
C SER A 212 -6.61 -0.81 -3.53
N PRO A 213 -6.66 -0.62 -4.86
CA PRO A 213 -6.98 -1.72 -5.78
C PRO A 213 -5.89 -2.81 -5.82
N TYR A 214 -4.64 -2.44 -5.53
CA TYR A 214 -3.49 -3.34 -5.43
C TYR A 214 -2.99 -3.35 -3.98
N ALA A 215 -3.80 -3.94 -3.11
CA ALA A 215 -3.56 -3.99 -1.67
C ALA A 215 -2.28 -4.75 -1.32
N TYR A 216 -1.45 -4.18 -0.46
CA TYR A 216 -0.26 -4.86 0.06
C TYR A 216 -0.59 -5.77 1.24
N TYR A 217 -1.62 -5.43 1.99
CA TYR A 217 -2.21 -6.19 3.09
C TYR A 217 -3.73 -6.11 3.00
N GLU A 218 -4.43 -6.91 3.78
CA GLU A 218 -5.89 -6.92 3.78
C GLU A 218 -6.43 -5.59 4.33
N GLU A 219 -7.51 -5.09 3.73
CA GLU A 219 -8.09 -3.77 4.04
C GLU A 219 -7.10 -2.58 3.90
N HIS A 220 -6.18 -2.66 2.93
CA HIS A 220 -5.30 -1.53 2.65
C HIS A 220 -6.12 -0.31 2.22
N SER A 221 -6.31 0.60 3.15
CA SER A 221 -7.13 1.80 3.04
C SER A 221 -6.30 3.06 2.78
N ILE A 222 -6.93 4.02 2.12
CA ILE A 222 -6.38 5.34 1.84
C ILE A 222 -7.41 6.36 2.31
N PHE A 223 -7.00 7.24 3.21
CA PHE A 223 -7.76 8.41 3.65
C PHE A 223 -7.16 9.63 2.95
N LEU A 224 -7.94 10.35 2.16
CA LEU A 224 -7.46 11.43 1.30
C LEU A 224 -8.24 12.72 1.58
N ALA A 225 -7.54 13.86 1.55
CA ALA A 225 -8.21 15.16 1.62
C ALA A 225 -9.12 15.31 0.39
N LYS A 226 -10.33 15.83 0.59
CA LYS A 226 -11.24 16.09 -0.54
C LYS A 226 -10.66 17.13 -1.50
N GLU A 227 -9.96 18.12 -0.96
CA GLU A 227 -9.21 19.10 -1.74
C GLU A 227 -7.87 18.54 -2.19
N HIS A 228 -7.54 18.71 -3.48
CA HIS A 228 -6.23 18.35 -4.00
C HIS A 228 -5.19 19.37 -3.52
N ARG A 229 -4.48 19.03 -2.46
CA ARG A 229 -3.41 19.84 -1.86
C ARG A 229 -2.18 18.97 -1.57
N PRO A 230 -0.95 19.51 -1.60
CA PRO A 230 0.25 18.75 -1.28
C PRO A 230 0.24 18.22 0.16
N MET A 231 0.88 17.07 0.37
CA MET A 231 1.15 16.54 1.71
C MET A 231 2.04 17.50 2.51
N GLN A 232 1.74 17.63 3.78
CA GLN A 232 2.54 18.41 4.72
C GLN A 232 2.39 17.83 6.12
N ILE A 233 3.52 17.42 6.72
CA ILE A 233 3.52 16.99 8.12
C ILE A 233 3.48 18.21 9.04
N ASN A 234 2.46 18.29 9.85
CA ASN A 234 2.24 19.35 10.82
C ASN A 234 1.28 18.87 11.94
N ARG A 235 0.86 19.77 12.83
CA ARG A 235 -0.09 19.47 13.91
C ARG A 235 -1.37 18.80 13.40
N GLN A 236 -1.90 19.29 12.27
CA GLN A 236 -3.13 18.75 11.69
C GLN A 236 -2.98 17.26 11.29
N THR A 237 -1.79 16.87 10.82
CA THR A 237 -1.48 15.46 10.52
C THR A 237 -1.70 14.57 11.75
N PHE A 238 -1.11 14.91 12.89
CA PHE A 238 -1.26 14.13 14.13
C PHE A 238 -2.72 14.14 14.61
N THR A 239 -3.41 15.27 14.50
CA THR A 239 -4.83 15.40 14.82
C THR A 239 -5.69 14.48 13.95
N ASN A 240 -5.44 14.44 12.64
CA ASN A 240 -6.17 13.62 11.70
C ASN A 240 -5.91 12.13 11.93
N LEU A 241 -4.63 11.72 12.11
CA LEU A 241 -4.28 10.33 12.35
C LEU A 241 -4.98 9.79 13.61
N LEU A 242 -4.93 10.53 14.73
CA LEU A 242 -5.62 10.15 15.96
C LEU A 242 -7.15 10.24 15.84
N GLY A 243 -7.67 11.14 15.01
CA GLY A 243 -9.10 11.23 14.69
C GLY A 243 -9.60 10.04 13.87
N ILE A 244 -8.76 9.51 12.97
CA ILE A 244 -9.11 8.31 12.17
C ILE A 244 -9.14 7.07 13.07
N VAL A 245 -8.13 6.84 13.92
CA VAL A 245 -8.13 5.67 14.81
C VAL A 245 -9.21 5.74 15.89
N GLU A 246 -9.68 6.93 16.24
CA GLU A 246 -10.87 7.11 17.09
C GLU A 246 -12.14 6.70 16.36
N GLN A 247 -12.27 7.05 15.06
CA GLN A 247 -13.40 6.65 14.23
C GLN A 247 -13.36 5.16 13.85
N PHE A 248 -12.16 4.62 13.62
CA PHE A 248 -11.92 3.23 13.22
C PHE A 248 -10.90 2.57 14.17
N PRO A 249 -11.31 2.19 15.40
CA PRO A 249 -10.38 1.69 16.44
C PRO A 249 -9.66 0.39 16.08
N HIS A 250 -10.17 -0.36 15.12
CA HIS A 250 -9.58 -1.61 14.62
C HIS A 250 -8.51 -1.38 13.53
N TYR A 251 -8.29 -0.11 13.11
CA TYR A 251 -7.27 0.25 12.13
C TYR A 251 -6.02 0.86 12.79
N PHE A 252 -4.87 0.61 12.18
CA PHE A 252 -3.77 1.56 12.26
C PHE A 252 -3.96 2.62 11.16
N VAL A 253 -3.33 3.77 11.30
CA VAL A 253 -3.22 4.77 10.23
C VAL A 253 -1.89 5.50 10.33
N GLY A 254 -1.27 5.79 9.19
CA GLY A 254 -0.01 6.52 9.15
C GLY A 254 0.11 7.41 7.91
N SER A 255 1.04 8.35 7.98
CA SER A 255 1.42 9.22 6.88
C SER A 255 2.79 8.84 6.35
N ASN A 256 2.97 8.85 5.03
CA ASN A 256 4.31 8.92 4.49
C ASN A 256 4.98 10.25 4.92
N ALA A 257 6.30 10.27 4.89
CA ALA A 257 7.05 11.51 5.01
C ALA A 257 6.74 12.44 3.84
N ASP A 258 6.74 13.74 4.07
CA ASP A 258 6.37 14.77 3.10
C ASP A 258 7.54 15.33 2.25
N LEU A 259 8.74 14.79 2.46
CA LEU A 259 9.93 15.13 1.67
C LEU A 259 10.27 14.03 0.63
N PRO A 260 10.81 14.41 -0.54
CA PRO A 260 11.29 13.44 -1.53
C PRO A 260 12.37 12.52 -0.95
N ILE A 261 12.66 11.39 -1.63
CA ILE A 261 13.64 10.36 -1.22
C ILE A 261 13.14 9.49 -0.06
N VAL A 262 12.55 10.08 0.98
CA VAL A 262 12.05 9.38 2.18
C VAL A 262 10.52 9.34 2.27
N GLY A 263 9.83 10.00 1.32
CA GLY A 263 8.37 10.03 1.21
C GLY A 263 7.79 8.94 0.32
N GLY A 264 6.46 8.93 0.22
CA GLY A 264 5.71 8.08 -0.70
C GLY A 264 5.78 8.57 -2.16
N SER A 265 5.12 7.82 -3.05
CA SER A 265 5.09 8.12 -4.49
C SER A 265 4.17 9.29 -4.87
N ILE A 266 3.21 9.66 -4.03
CA ILE A 266 2.23 10.72 -4.29
C ILE A 266 2.35 11.76 -3.16
N LEU A 267 3.18 12.78 -3.37
CA LEU A 267 3.35 13.90 -2.42
C LEU A 267 2.43 15.08 -2.74
N THR A 268 1.82 15.08 -3.93
CA THR A 268 0.99 16.18 -4.43
C THR A 268 -0.44 16.18 -3.91
N HIS A 269 -0.88 15.10 -3.25
CA HIS A 269 -2.20 14.99 -2.67
C HIS A 269 -2.11 14.49 -1.24
N ASP A 270 -2.61 15.27 -0.29
CA ASP A 270 -2.61 14.97 1.14
C ASP A 270 -3.45 13.72 1.43
N HIS A 271 -2.78 12.68 1.96
CA HIS A 271 -3.41 11.39 2.22
C HIS A 271 -2.68 10.60 3.30
N TYR A 272 -3.40 9.69 3.93
CA TYR A 272 -2.90 8.72 4.90
C TYR A 272 -3.22 7.30 4.43
N GLN A 273 -2.46 6.32 4.90
CA GLN A 273 -2.72 4.91 4.66
C GLN A 273 -3.04 4.20 5.97
N GLY A 274 -4.00 3.29 5.94
CA GLY A 274 -4.45 2.56 7.12
C GLY A 274 -4.98 1.18 6.78
N GLY A 275 -5.54 0.50 7.78
CA GLY A 275 -6.18 -0.81 7.65
C GLY A 275 -6.05 -1.68 8.88
N ALA A 276 -6.64 -2.87 8.82
CA ALA A 276 -6.66 -3.85 9.91
C ALA A 276 -5.47 -4.83 9.78
N HIS A 277 -4.23 -4.33 9.94
CA HIS A 277 -3.03 -5.15 9.85
C HIS A 277 -2.08 -4.88 11.02
N ASN A 278 -1.50 -5.94 11.58
CA ASN A 278 -0.50 -5.86 12.64
C ASN A 278 0.88 -6.04 12.04
N PHE A 279 1.64 -4.96 11.95
CA PHE A 279 2.97 -4.99 11.37
C PHE A 279 4.05 -5.42 12.38
N PRO A 280 5.17 -5.97 11.91
CA PRO A 280 6.29 -6.37 12.78
C PRO A 280 6.77 -5.26 13.73
N MET A 281 6.87 -4.01 13.28
CA MET A 281 7.28 -2.87 14.10
C MET A 281 6.38 -2.64 15.32
N GLU A 282 5.10 -2.99 15.24
CA GLU A 282 4.17 -2.85 16.36
C GLU A 282 4.58 -3.72 17.54
N GLN A 283 5.18 -4.88 17.27
CA GLN A 283 5.65 -5.85 18.27
C GLN A 283 7.12 -5.66 18.65
N ALA A 284 7.80 -4.62 18.13
CA ALA A 284 9.20 -4.36 18.41
C ALA A 284 9.44 -4.13 19.91
N GLU A 285 10.53 -4.69 20.42
CA GLU A 285 10.94 -4.51 21.80
C GLU A 285 11.32 -3.05 22.10
N VAL A 286 11.16 -2.63 23.34
CA VAL A 286 11.61 -1.33 23.81
C VAL A 286 13.13 -1.37 23.98
N TRP A 287 13.84 -0.45 23.34
CA TRP A 287 15.27 -0.31 23.51
C TRP A 287 15.62 0.44 24.79
N TYR A 288 14.90 1.54 25.08
CA TYR A 288 14.90 2.27 26.35
C TYR A 288 13.71 3.23 26.42
N SER A 289 13.30 3.56 27.65
CA SER A 289 12.31 4.58 27.93
C SER A 289 13.00 5.89 28.37
N PHE A 290 12.32 7.02 28.15
CA PHE A 290 12.81 8.33 28.59
C PHE A 290 11.63 9.20 29.07
N VAL A 291 11.94 10.28 29.77
CA VAL A 291 10.94 11.24 30.25
C VAL A 291 11.05 12.51 29.42
N MET A 292 9.94 12.94 28.84
CA MET A 292 9.83 14.23 28.18
C MET A 292 9.62 15.32 29.22
N THR A 293 10.51 16.33 29.26
CA THR A 293 10.51 17.36 30.31
C THR A 293 9.20 18.13 30.39
N ASP A 294 8.64 18.50 29.24
CA ASP A 294 7.40 19.29 29.14
C ASP A 294 6.14 18.42 29.15
N PHE A 295 6.27 17.09 29.04
CA PHE A 295 5.18 16.11 28.98
C PHE A 295 5.47 14.88 29.87
N PRO A 296 5.64 15.06 31.19
CA PRO A 296 6.07 13.96 32.08
C PRO A 296 5.04 12.83 32.21
N GLU A 297 3.78 13.06 31.83
CA GLU A 297 2.69 12.08 31.83
C GLU A 297 2.68 11.19 30.59
N ILE A 298 3.45 11.51 29.55
CA ILE A 298 3.56 10.70 28.34
C ILE A 298 4.47 9.50 28.61
N GLU A 299 4.01 8.31 28.29
CA GLU A 299 4.88 7.13 28.15
C GLU A 299 5.66 7.27 26.87
N ALA A 300 6.98 7.53 26.99
CA ALA A 300 7.87 7.75 25.85
C ALA A 300 8.97 6.69 25.80
N GLU A 301 9.06 6.01 24.65
CA GLU A 301 9.95 4.88 24.43
C GLU A 301 10.67 5.02 23.09
N VAL A 302 11.88 4.48 23.01
CA VAL A 302 12.58 4.23 21.76
C VAL A 302 12.54 2.73 21.48
N LEU A 303 12.14 2.36 20.27
CA LEU A 303 12.01 0.96 19.88
C LEU A 303 13.36 0.37 19.43
N HIS A 304 13.58 -0.89 19.73
CA HIS A 304 14.62 -1.71 19.14
C HIS A 304 14.18 -2.13 17.73
N TRP A 305 14.39 -1.25 16.78
CA TRP A 305 13.95 -1.40 15.38
C TRP A 305 15.05 -0.86 14.45
N PRO A 306 15.21 -1.36 13.21
CA PRO A 306 16.26 -0.88 12.29
C PRO A 306 16.17 0.62 11.99
N LEU A 307 14.96 1.16 11.92
CA LEU A 307 14.73 2.60 11.82
C LEU A 307 14.62 3.23 13.20
N SER A 308 14.78 4.55 13.27
CA SER A 308 14.76 5.31 14.53
C SER A 308 13.33 5.70 14.89
N VAL A 309 12.73 4.97 15.82
CA VAL A 309 11.31 5.09 16.18
C VAL A 309 11.18 5.54 17.63
N ILE A 310 10.42 6.62 17.83
CA ILE A 310 9.93 7.07 19.14
C ILE A 310 8.46 6.68 19.24
N ARG A 311 8.11 5.90 20.24
CA ARG A 311 6.74 5.52 20.59
C ARG A 311 6.24 6.36 21.75
N LEU A 312 5.09 7.00 21.54
CA LEU A 312 4.41 7.79 22.57
C LEU A 312 3.05 7.16 22.85
N ARG A 313 2.64 7.10 24.13
CA ARG A 313 1.33 6.63 24.54
C ARG A 313 0.71 7.56 25.57
N HIS A 314 -0.61 7.78 25.43
CA HIS A 314 -1.41 8.50 26.41
C HIS A 314 -2.90 8.29 26.19
N LYS A 315 -3.71 8.36 27.28
CA LYS A 315 -5.18 8.25 27.22
C LYS A 315 -5.86 9.46 26.57
N LYS A 316 -5.28 10.65 26.72
CA LYS A 316 -5.82 11.88 26.18
C LYS A 316 -5.14 12.25 24.87
N LYS A 317 -5.93 12.30 23.83
CA LYS A 317 -5.49 12.58 22.45
C LYS A 317 -4.77 13.93 22.34
N ASP A 318 -5.33 15.00 22.97
CA ASP A 318 -4.76 16.35 22.86
C ASP A 318 -3.34 16.44 23.44
N ILE A 319 -3.10 15.79 24.58
CA ILE A 319 -1.76 15.73 25.20
C ILE A 319 -0.79 14.96 24.29
N LEU A 320 -1.23 13.86 23.71
CA LEU A 320 -0.41 13.07 22.78
C LEU A 320 -0.07 13.86 21.51
N ILE A 321 -1.03 14.65 20.98
CA ILE A 321 -0.79 15.55 19.84
C ILE A 321 0.26 16.61 20.21
N ASP A 322 0.15 17.26 21.38
CA ASP A 322 1.08 18.29 21.80
C ASP A 322 2.50 17.71 21.96
N ALA A 323 2.65 16.56 22.57
CA ALA A 323 3.92 15.85 22.71
C ALA A 323 4.51 15.44 21.34
N ALA A 324 3.68 14.92 20.41
CA ALA A 324 4.12 14.55 19.08
C ALA A 324 4.59 15.77 18.25
N VAL A 325 3.88 16.90 18.36
CA VAL A 325 4.28 18.17 17.75
C VAL A 325 5.60 18.66 18.32
N HIS A 326 5.82 18.51 19.63
CA HIS A 326 7.08 18.87 20.28
C HIS A 326 8.24 18.02 19.73
N VAL A 327 8.09 16.69 19.66
CA VAL A 327 9.09 15.80 19.05
C VAL A 327 9.38 16.20 17.61
N PHE A 328 8.34 16.42 16.80
CA PHE A 328 8.49 16.80 15.40
C PHE A 328 9.23 18.14 15.22
N ASN A 329 8.85 19.17 15.97
CA ASN A 329 9.48 20.50 15.88
C ASN A 329 10.94 20.46 16.34
N THR A 330 11.25 19.74 17.41
CA THR A 330 12.62 19.52 17.88
C THR A 330 13.44 18.79 16.83
N TRP A 331 12.87 17.73 16.22
CA TRP A 331 13.55 17.00 15.15
C TRP A 331 13.82 17.86 13.91
N LYS A 332 12.87 18.70 13.49
CA LYS A 332 13.04 19.60 12.31
C LYS A 332 14.29 20.46 12.34
N SER A 333 14.76 20.84 13.51
CA SER A 333 15.95 21.72 13.69
C SER A 333 17.16 20.97 14.25
N TYR A 334 17.05 19.65 14.50
CA TYR A 334 18.10 18.89 15.15
C TYR A 334 19.25 18.56 14.21
N ASN A 335 20.48 18.84 14.65
CA ASN A 335 21.72 18.48 13.97
C ASN A 335 22.58 17.57 14.86
N ASP A 336 23.16 16.53 14.28
CA ASP A 336 24.17 15.68 14.91
C ASP A 336 25.15 15.17 13.84
N GLU A 337 26.26 15.86 13.71
CA GLU A 337 27.30 15.52 12.73
C GLU A 337 27.84 14.10 12.94
N SER A 338 27.91 13.63 14.21
CA SER A 338 28.39 12.28 14.53
C SER A 338 27.50 11.16 14.00
N ALA A 339 26.23 11.48 13.74
CA ALA A 339 25.25 10.61 13.10
C ALA A 339 24.95 11.02 11.63
N SER A 340 25.74 11.95 11.06
CA SER A 340 25.52 12.49 9.70
C SER A 340 24.18 13.21 9.53
N ILE A 341 23.55 13.68 10.61
CA ILE A 341 22.27 14.38 10.61
C ILE A 341 22.52 15.87 10.50
N ILE A 342 22.01 16.47 9.41
CA ILE A 342 21.96 17.90 9.18
C ILE A 342 20.49 18.23 8.84
N ALA A 343 19.90 19.14 9.61
CA ALA A 343 18.49 19.47 9.51
C ALA A 343 18.15 20.28 8.24
N GLU A 344 19.06 21.14 7.83
CA GLU A 344 18.85 22.08 6.72
C GLU A 344 20.18 22.39 6.02
N THR A 345 20.12 22.50 4.69
CA THR A 345 21.16 23.09 3.83
C THR A 345 20.48 24.18 2.99
N ASP A 346 20.35 24.02 1.66
CA ASP A 346 19.54 24.89 0.83
C ASP A 346 18.03 24.63 0.99
N GLN A 347 17.70 23.52 1.62
CA GLN A 347 16.31 23.06 1.91
C GLN A 347 16.27 22.22 3.19
N PRO A 348 15.08 22.07 3.81
CA PRO A 348 14.90 21.17 4.96
C PRO A 348 15.14 19.71 4.60
N HIS A 349 15.73 18.95 5.55
CA HIS A 349 16.01 17.52 5.39
C HIS A 349 15.30 16.63 6.41
N ASN A 350 15.05 17.15 7.62
CA ASN A 350 14.40 16.39 8.68
C ASN A 350 12.87 16.39 8.52
N THR A 351 12.28 15.21 8.55
CA THR A 351 10.84 14.98 8.58
C THR A 351 10.55 13.70 9.34
N VAL A 352 9.28 13.27 9.41
CA VAL A 352 8.87 12.04 10.11
C VAL A 352 7.88 11.23 9.28
N THR A 353 7.77 9.94 9.63
CA THR A 353 6.69 9.04 9.20
C THR A 353 5.90 8.67 10.46
N PRO A 354 4.76 9.35 10.76
CA PRO A 354 3.96 9.07 11.94
C PRO A 354 2.96 7.95 11.69
N ILE A 355 2.75 7.08 12.69
CA ILE A 355 1.78 5.97 12.66
C ILE A 355 1.00 5.96 13.97
N ALA A 356 -0.33 6.03 13.87
CA ALA A 356 -1.25 6.01 15.00
C ALA A 356 -1.98 4.67 15.10
N ARG A 357 -2.28 4.26 16.33
CA ARG A 357 -3.14 3.12 16.69
C ARG A 357 -3.95 3.45 17.92
N GLN A 358 -5.10 2.83 18.05
CA GLN A 358 -5.84 2.81 19.30
C GLN A 358 -5.57 1.48 20.01
N LYS A 359 -5.13 1.53 21.25
CA LYS A 359 -5.05 0.39 22.16
C LYS A 359 -6.28 0.41 23.08
N VAL A 360 -6.47 -0.62 23.90
CA VAL A 360 -7.69 -0.77 24.73
C VAL A 360 -8.01 0.49 25.53
N ASP A 361 -7.01 1.10 26.18
CA ASP A 361 -7.18 2.27 27.04
C ASP A 361 -6.41 3.51 26.61
N ASP A 362 -5.52 3.39 25.59
CA ASP A 362 -4.57 4.42 25.22
C ASP A 362 -4.54 4.64 23.71
N TYR A 363 -4.17 5.84 23.30
CA TYR A 363 -3.69 6.11 21.95
C TYR A 363 -2.19 5.87 21.89
N GLU A 364 -1.72 5.24 20.83
CA GLU A 364 -0.31 5.00 20.55
C GLU A 364 0.08 5.72 19.26
N LEU A 365 1.22 6.41 19.28
CA LEU A 365 1.78 7.10 18.14
C LEU A 365 3.26 6.77 18.01
N ASP A 366 3.62 6.09 16.92
CA ASP A 366 5.00 5.87 16.51
C ASP A 366 5.45 7.02 15.61
N ILE A 367 6.55 7.67 15.97
CA ILE A 367 7.17 8.74 15.19
C ILE A 367 8.50 8.21 14.66
N VAL A 368 8.54 7.89 13.37
CA VAL A 368 9.77 7.42 12.72
C VAL A 368 10.53 8.61 12.17
N LEU A 369 11.72 8.84 12.68
CA LEU A 369 12.57 9.95 12.27
C LEU A 369 13.17 9.70 10.89
N ARG A 370 13.07 10.68 9.99
CA ARG A 370 13.56 10.60 8.61
C ARG A 370 14.43 11.81 8.28
N ASN A 371 15.38 11.60 7.35
CA ASN A 371 16.21 12.66 6.79
C ASN A 371 16.52 12.33 5.32
N ASN A 372 16.28 13.27 4.41
CA ASN A 372 16.43 13.07 2.96
C ASN A 372 17.74 13.62 2.38
N ARG A 373 18.71 13.95 3.22
CA ARG A 373 19.98 14.53 2.75
C ARG A 373 20.75 13.56 1.86
N THR A 374 21.33 14.10 0.81
CA THR A 374 22.24 13.38 -0.11
C THR A 374 23.69 13.78 0.13
N SER A 375 24.61 13.03 -0.41
CA SER A 375 26.04 13.37 -0.48
C SER A 375 26.65 12.88 -1.79
N ALA A 376 27.91 13.27 -2.06
CA ALA A 376 28.62 12.76 -3.24
C ALA A 376 28.80 11.23 -3.20
N GLU A 377 28.94 10.65 -2.01
CA GLU A 377 29.05 9.20 -1.80
C GLU A 377 27.69 8.51 -1.93
N PHE A 378 26.61 9.16 -1.44
CA PHE A 378 25.24 8.65 -1.45
C PHE A 378 24.29 9.61 -2.19
N PRO A 379 24.33 9.62 -3.53
CA PRO A 379 23.53 10.55 -4.34
C PRO A 379 22.02 10.24 -4.27
N ASP A 380 21.62 8.99 -3.98
CA ASP A 380 20.24 8.56 -3.80
C ASP A 380 19.73 8.86 -2.37
N GLY A 381 20.61 9.26 -1.43
CA GLY A 381 20.29 9.57 -0.02
C GLY A 381 21.22 8.86 0.95
N ILE A 382 21.66 9.58 2.01
CA ILE A 382 22.49 9.01 3.09
C ILE A 382 21.68 7.99 3.90
N PHE A 383 20.38 8.25 4.09
CA PHE A 383 19.43 7.42 4.82
C PHE A 383 18.42 6.78 3.84
N HIS A 384 18.97 6.11 2.83
CA HIS A 384 18.27 5.45 1.74
C HIS A 384 18.99 4.11 1.43
N PRO A 385 18.34 3.11 0.81
CA PRO A 385 19.02 1.87 0.43
C PRO A 385 20.31 2.10 -0.35
N HIS A 386 21.43 1.65 0.19
CA HIS A 386 22.75 1.81 -0.40
C HIS A 386 22.98 0.85 -1.58
N PRO A 387 23.98 1.09 -2.46
CA PRO A 387 24.18 0.31 -3.69
C PRO A 387 24.27 -1.21 -3.47
N ASN A 388 24.86 -1.67 -2.35
CA ASN A 388 25.03 -3.09 -2.02
C ASN A 388 23.69 -3.83 -1.78
N VAL A 389 22.60 -3.13 -1.45
CA VAL A 389 21.27 -3.72 -1.20
C VAL A 389 20.28 -3.45 -2.34
N GLN A 390 20.60 -2.55 -3.29
CA GLN A 390 19.68 -2.12 -4.35
C GLN A 390 19.33 -3.23 -5.35
N HIS A 391 20.10 -4.31 -5.40
CA HIS A 391 19.73 -5.48 -6.18
C HIS A 391 18.45 -6.16 -5.68
N ILE A 392 18.08 -5.98 -4.41
CA ILE A 392 16.82 -6.45 -3.79
C ILE A 392 15.81 -5.33 -3.74
N LYS A 393 16.15 -4.15 -3.17
CA LYS A 393 15.24 -3.01 -3.04
C LYS A 393 15.99 -1.71 -3.27
N LYS A 394 15.60 -0.97 -4.32
CA LYS A 394 16.21 0.31 -4.69
C LYS A 394 15.29 1.50 -4.37
N GLU A 395 13.98 1.28 -4.40
CA GLU A 395 12.97 2.34 -4.25
C GLU A 395 12.98 2.91 -2.84
N ASN A 396 12.39 4.09 -2.68
CA ASN A 396 12.21 4.76 -1.39
C ASN A 396 11.52 3.83 -0.38
N ILE A 397 11.92 3.93 0.89
CA ILE A 397 11.31 3.21 1.99
C ILE A 397 10.15 4.04 2.53
N GLY A 398 8.94 3.66 2.14
CA GLY A 398 7.69 4.29 2.55
C GLY A 398 7.13 3.73 3.85
N LEU A 399 5.92 4.22 4.22
CA LEU A 399 5.20 3.87 5.45
C LEU A 399 5.14 2.36 5.72
N ILE A 400 4.82 1.57 4.70
CA ILE A 400 4.58 0.12 4.83
C ILE A 400 5.89 -0.62 5.09
N GLU A 401 6.94 -0.29 4.32
CA GLU A 401 8.26 -0.90 4.49
C GLU A 401 8.88 -0.51 5.84
N VAL A 402 8.69 0.72 6.29
CA VAL A 402 9.12 1.19 7.62
C VAL A 402 8.60 0.27 8.73
N MET A 403 7.37 -0.22 8.59
CA MET A 403 6.73 -1.08 9.59
C MET A 403 7.11 -2.57 9.47
N GLY A 404 7.95 -2.95 8.48
CA GLY A 404 8.50 -4.30 8.35
C GLY A 404 7.87 -5.19 7.28
N LEU A 405 7.02 -4.66 6.41
CA LEU A 405 6.51 -5.36 5.23
C LEU A 405 7.29 -4.94 3.98
N ALA A 406 8.16 -5.79 3.50
CA ALA A 406 8.90 -5.58 2.26
C ALA A 406 8.00 -5.72 1.05
N ILE A 407 7.92 -4.67 0.22
CA ILE A 407 7.29 -4.74 -1.11
C ILE A 407 8.40 -4.78 -2.15
N LEU A 408 8.63 -5.98 -2.69
CA LEU A 408 9.72 -6.26 -3.61
C LEU A 408 9.24 -6.34 -5.06
N PRO A 409 10.05 -5.93 -6.04
CA PRO A 409 9.67 -5.91 -7.45
C PRO A 409 9.49 -7.31 -8.06
N ALA A 410 8.58 -7.42 -9.04
CA ALA A 410 8.22 -8.67 -9.72
C ALA A 410 9.42 -9.41 -10.34
N ARG A 411 10.43 -8.67 -10.86
CA ARG A 411 11.64 -9.24 -11.45
C ARG A 411 12.35 -10.23 -10.53
N LEU A 412 12.24 -10.05 -9.21
CA LEU A 412 12.89 -10.92 -8.23
C LEU A 412 12.34 -12.35 -8.22
N LYS A 413 11.15 -12.60 -8.74
CA LYS A 413 10.62 -13.97 -8.86
C LYS A 413 11.58 -14.85 -9.69
N GLU A 414 11.99 -14.36 -10.85
CA GLU A 414 12.89 -15.11 -11.76
C GLU A 414 14.35 -14.98 -11.34
N GLU A 415 14.79 -13.76 -10.98
CA GLU A 415 16.18 -13.50 -10.60
C GLU A 415 16.62 -14.32 -9.38
N LEU A 416 15.76 -14.53 -8.39
CA LEU A 416 16.06 -15.32 -7.20
C LEU A 416 16.09 -16.83 -7.47
N GLU A 417 15.30 -17.33 -8.42
CA GLU A 417 15.42 -18.73 -8.87
C GLU A 417 16.77 -18.97 -9.60
N GLU A 418 17.27 -18.01 -10.35
CA GLU A 418 18.61 -18.09 -10.96
C GLU A 418 19.72 -18.07 -9.89
N VAL A 419 19.58 -17.32 -8.81
CA VAL A 419 20.47 -17.35 -7.64
C VAL A 419 20.44 -18.74 -7.00
N ARG A 420 19.27 -19.33 -6.81
CA ARG A 420 19.12 -20.68 -6.23
C ARG A 420 19.76 -21.74 -7.13
N ALA A 421 19.55 -21.66 -8.45
CA ALA A 421 20.21 -22.56 -9.42
C ALA A 421 21.74 -22.45 -9.35
N TYR A 422 22.28 -21.23 -9.24
CA TYR A 422 23.71 -20.98 -9.06
C TYR A 422 24.25 -21.63 -7.76
N TRP A 423 23.57 -21.51 -6.64
CA TRP A 423 23.97 -22.16 -5.39
C TRP A 423 24.02 -23.68 -5.48
N LEU A 424 23.11 -24.27 -6.26
CA LEU A 424 23.01 -25.72 -6.47
C LEU A 424 23.96 -26.25 -7.58
N ASN A 425 24.83 -25.38 -8.13
CA ASN A 425 25.71 -25.69 -9.27
C ASN A 425 24.95 -26.22 -10.51
N LYS A 426 23.69 -25.75 -10.69
CA LYS A 426 22.88 -26.00 -11.89
C LYS A 426 23.17 -24.92 -12.93
N PRO A 427 22.87 -25.15 -14.24
CA PRO A 427 22.90 -24.09 -15.23
C PRO A 427 22.04 -22.89 -14.75
N SER A 428 22.63 -21.69 -14.76
CA SER A 428 21.94 -20.47 -14.31
C SER A 428 22.39 -19.26 -15.12
N ASN A 429 21.48 -18.30 -15.25
CA ASN A 429 21.73 -16.99 -15.85
C ASN A 429 21.71 -15.89 -14.75
N ILE A 430 22.36 -16.19 -13.61
CA ILE A 430 22.43 -15.23 -12.50
C ILE A 430 22.98 -13.88 -12.97
N LYS A 431 22.26 -12.80 -12.66
CA LYS A 431 22.70 -11.45 -12.99
C LYS A 431 23.89 -11.03 -12.14
N ALA A 432 24.82 -10.28 -12.74
CA ALA A 432 26.05 -9.80 -12.07
C ALA A 432 25.75 -9.04 -10.76
N ILE A 433 24.63 -8.32 -10.68
CA ILE A 433 24.21 -7.58 -9.48
C ILE A 433 23.94 -8.45 -8.25
N HIS A 434 23.71 -9.76 -8.45
CA HIS A 434 23.45 -10.70 -7.36
C HIS A 434 24.66 -11.55 -6.98
N LEU A 435 25.72 -11.59 -7.80
CA LEU A 435 26.83 -12.55 -7.64
C LEU A 435 27.55 -12.42 -6.30
N GLU A 436 27.99 -11.21 -5.94
CA GLU A 436 28.72 -10.97 -4.68
C GLU A 436 27.91 -11.40 -3.46
N TRP A 437 26.61 -11.04 -3.44
CA TRP A 437 25.70 -11.46 -2.40
C TRP A 437 25.51 -12.99 -2.40
N ALA A 438 25.30 -13.60 -3.57
CA ALA A 438 25.10 -15.04 -3.68
C ALA A 438 26.32 -15.82 -3.19
N ASP A 439 27.53 -15.36 -3.54
CA ASP A 439 28.80 -15.96 -3.07
C ASP A 439 28.97 -15.81 -1.56
N THR A 440 28.61 -14.65 -1.00
CA THR A 440 28.64 -14.41 0.45
C THR A 440 27.72 -15.35 1.20
N VAL A 441 26.51 -15.59 0.71
CA VAL A 441 25.57 -16.55 1.32
C VAL A 441 26.08 -17.97 1.20
N LYS A 442 26.57 -18.36 0.01
CA LYS A 442 27.12 -19.70 -0.27
C LYS A 442 28.34 -20.04 0.61
N ALA A 443 29.15 -19.04 0.95
CA ALA A 443 30.32 -19.23 1.81
C ALA A 443 29.98 -19.46 3.29
N LYS A 444 28.81 -19.00 3.75
CA LYS A 444 28.40 -19.09 5.17
C LYS A 444 27.82 -20.45 5.55
N GLN A 445 27.29 -21.23 4.59
CA GLN A 445 26.58 -22.48 4.88
C GLN A 445 26.52 -23.41 3.68
N THR A 446 26.33 -24.72 3.96
CA THR A 446 26.09 -25.72 2.91
C THR A 446 24.66 -25.60 2.39
N ILE A 447 24.52 -25.33 1.09
CA ILE A 447 23.22 -25.21 0.41
C ILE A 447 22.96 -26.47 -0.42
N THR A 448 21.81 -27.08 -0.19
CA THR A 448 21.34 -28.31 -0.84
C THR A 448 19.97 -28.10 -1.46
N GLU A 449 19.52 -29.01 -2.30
CA GLU A 449 18.16 -28.95 -2.88
C GLU A 449 17.08 -28.84 -1.77
N ALA A 450 17.29 -29.53 -0.65
CA ALA A 450 16.32 -29.60 0.45
C ALA A 450 16.18 -28.28 1.24
N ASN A 451 17.26 -27.49 1.38
CA ASN A 451 17.24 -26.25 2.18
C ASN A 451 17.35 -24.96 1.36
N SER A 452 17.62 -25.05 0.06
CA SER A 452 17.92 -23.87 -0.78
C SER A 452 16.83 -22.82 -0.78
N GLN A 453 15.56 -23.22 -0.69
CA GLN A 453 14.43 -22.29 -0.66
C GLN A 453 14.35 -21.53 0.67
N ASP A 454 14.59 -22.19 1.78
CA ASP A 454 14.56 -21.55 3.11
C ASP A 454 15.77 -20.62 3.28
N VAL A 455 16.95 -21.05 2.79
CA VAL A 455 18.14 -20.20 2.74
C VAL A 455 17.89 -18.96 1.90
N LEU A 456 17.22 -19.09 0.74
CA LEU A 456 16.89 -17.95 -0.10
C LEU A 456 15.97 -16.95 0.60
N LYS A 457 14.89 -17.44 1.22
CA LYS A 457 13.94 -16.61 1.97
C LYS A 457 14.65 -15.84 3.10
N GLN A 458 15.48 -16.55 3.86
CA GLN A 458 16.26 -15.95 4.95
C GLN A 458 17.23 -14.90 4.43
N ALA A 459 17.98 -15.19 3.37
CA ALA A 459 18.95 -14.27 2.78
C ALA A 459 18.29 -13.00 2.19
N VAL A 460 17.10 -13.12 1.61
CA VAL A 460 16.31 -11.96 1.14
C VAL A 460 15.85 -11.10 2.31
N ALA A 461 15.36 -11.71 3.39
CA ALA A 461 14.92 -10.98 4.59
C ALA A 461 16.09 -10.27 5.28
N GLU A 462 17.26 -10.92 5.40
CA GLU A 462 18.48 -10.30 5.93
C GLU A 462 18.92 -9.10 5.06
N ARG A 463 18.81 -9.22 3.73
CA ARG A 463 19.12 -8.11 2.83
C ARG A 463 18.12 -6.97 2.94
N PHE A 464 16.83 -7.27 3.13
CA PHE A 464 15.83 -6.24 3.41
C PHE A 464 16.02 -5.59 4.78
N LEU A 465 16.50 -6.34 5.78
CA LEU A 465 16.89 -5.77 7.06
C LEU A 465 18.03 -4.75 6.93
N GLU A 466 19.02 -5.01 6.06
CA GLU A 466 20.06 -4.03 5.73
C GLU A 466 19.47 -2.78 5.05
N VAL A 467 18.50 -2.95 4.14
CA VAL A 467 17.74 -1.84 3.52
C VAL A 467 17.09 -0.94 4.58
N LEU A 468 16.43 -1.53 5.59
CA LEU A 468 15.83 -0.76 6.68
C LEU A 468 16.90 -0.09 7.56
N THR A 469 18.02 -0.77 7.78
CA THR A 469 19.16 -0.23 8.55
C THR A 469 19.79 0.97 7.84
N ASP A 470 19.92 0.92 6.51
CA ASP A 470 20.39 2.05 5.72
C ASP A 470 19.46 3.26 5.84
N ALA A 471 18.15 3.03 5.91
CA ALA A 471 17.14 4.08 6.06
C ALA A 471 17.06 4.68 7.48
N GLY A 472 17.59 4.01 8.51
CA GLY A 472 17.57 4.49 9.89
C GLY A 472 18.56 5.66 10.13
N VAL A 473 18.11 6.74 10.76
CA VAL A 473 18.96 7.92 11.04
C VAL A 473 19.91 7.70 12.20
N PHE A 474 19.48 7.04 13.26
CA PHE A 474 20.35 6.57 14.34
C PHE A 474 20.55 5.05 14.19
N LYS A 475 21.77 4.63 13.86
CA LYS A 475 22.05 3.23 13.56
C LYS A 475 21.97 2.35 14.82
N GLN A 476 21.62 1.08 14.68
CA GLN A 476 21.53 0.10 15.78
C GLN A 476 22.93 -0.36 16.25
N THR A 477 23.75 0.60 16.63
CA THR A 477 25.11 0.42 17.20
C THR A 477 25.21 1.14 18.53
N THR A 478 26.25 0.87 19.31
CA THR A 478 26.50 1.60 20.57
C THR A 478 26.61 3.12 20.33
N ALA A 479 27.31 3.54 19.28
CA ALA A 479 27.44 4.96 18.93
C ALA A 479 26.09 5.56 18.50
N GLY A 480 25.32 4.85 17.70
CA GLY A 480 23.99 5.28 17.28
C GLY A 480 22.99 5.36 18.44
N LYS A 481 23.06 4.43 19.40
CA LYS A 481 22.28 4.51 20.65
C LYS A 481 22.61 5.76 21.45
N VAL A 482 23.88 6.07 21.63
CA VAL A 482 24.33 7.28 22.34
C VAL A 482 23.86 8.55 21.59
N ALA A 483 23.91 8.56 20.25
CA ALA A 483 23.42 9.67 19.45
C ALA A 483 21.90 9.83 19.59
N PHE A 484 21.15 8.73 19.58
CA PHE A 484 19.71 8.78 19.79
C PHE A 484 19.34 9.25 21.21
N GLN A 485 20.08 8.82 22.21
CA GLN A 485 19.92 9.32 23.59
C GLN A 485 20.18 10.83 23.70
N ARG A 486 21.19 11.37 22.97
CA ARG A 486 21.39 12.83 22.92
C ARG A 486 20.17 13.56 22.37
N PHE A 487 19.55 13.02 21.30
CA PHE A 487 18.31 13.61 20.77
C PHE A 487 17.18 13.53 21.80
N THR A 488 16.91 12.35 22.37
CA THR A 488 15.81 12.21 23.35
C THR A 488 16.03 13.03 24.65
N THR A 489 17.25 13.41 24.96
CA THR A 489 17.54 14.33 26.09
C THR A 489 17.13 15.78 25.79
N THR A 490 16.88 16.13 24.51
CA THR A 490 16.39 17.46 24.12
C THR A 490 14.87 17.57 24.16
N LEU A 491 14.16 16.48 24.41
CA LEU A 491 12.71 16.37 24.52
C LEU A 491 12.28 16.46 26.00
#